data_7755305a0417ce7d2d5ccea6cc110d29
#
_entry.id   7755305a0417ce7d2d5ccea6cc110d29
#
_cell.length_a   1.000
_cell.length_b   1.000
_cell.length_c   1.000
_cell.angle_alpha   90.00
_cell.angle_beta   90.00
_cell.angle_gamma   90.00
#
_symmetry.space_group_name_H-M   'P 1'
#
loop_
_entity.id
_entity.type
_entity.pdbx_description
1 polymer ?
#
loop_
_entity_poly.entity_id
_entity_poly.type
_entity_poly.pdbx_seq_one_letter_code
_entity_poly.pdbx_strand_id
1 'polypeptide(L)'
;MTLGELIARTERRLRAARLHYGHGAGNAHDEAAWLVLRGLGLPFDADLNAEAGDAGPIDRLVEKRTRERIPVAYLLGEAWLDGLAFHVDRRVIIPRSHIPFVLKELPIAPRRILDLCTGSGCLAILAARAFPAARVDAADLSAPALAVAKKNVLRHRLARRVRLIRSDLFDSLRGEKYDLIVSNPPYVTTASMRSLPPEYRYEPGLALAGGKDGLELVSRIIAAAPAHLNPGGLLVCEVGDGRKALERAYPRLPLAWPSEEVFILSSARSSRLSRNSRDR
;
A
#
# COMPACT_ATOMS: atom_id res chain seq x y z
N MET A 1 20.77 31.36 1.03
CA MET A 1 20.29 30.39 0.00
C MET A 1 18.83 30.16 0.26
N THR A 2 17.99 30.30 -0.77
CA THR A 2 16.56 30.06 -0.65
C THR A 2 16.23 28.56 -0.62
N LEU A 3 15.01 28.20 -0.22
CA LEU A 3 14.50 26.82 -0.29
C LEU A 3 14.54 26.28 -1.71
N GLY A 4 14.13 27.10 -2.71
CA GLY A 4 14.17 26.72 -4.13
C GLY A 4 15.60 26.43 -4.61
N GLU A 5 16.59 27.25 -4.22
CA GLU A 5 18.00 27.01 -4.54
C GLU A 5 18.53 25.73 -3.87
N LEU A 6 18.13 25.45 -2.62
CA LEU A 6 18.50 24.23 -1.92
C LEU A 6 17.89 22.98 -2.58
N ILE A 7 16.61 23.04 -3.00
CA ILE A 7 15.95 21.97 -3.76
C ILE A 7 16.69 21.71 -5.08
N ALA A 8 16.97 22.78 -5.87
CA ALA A 8 17.67 22.65 -7.13
C ALA A 8 19.11 22.09 -6.97
N ARG A 9 19.83 22.49 -5.91
CA ARG A 9 21.13 21.90 -5.56
C ARG A 9 21.01 20.42 -5.21
N THR A 10 20.00 20.06 -4.43
CA THR A 10 19.73 18.68 -4.03
C THR A 10 19.36 17.82 -5.24
N GLU A 11 18.48 18.30 -6.11
CA GLU A 11 18.09 17.62 -7.35
C GLU A 11 19.32 17.29 -8.22
N ARG A 12 20.22 18.24 -8.44
CA ARG A 12 21.46 17.98 -9.22
C ARG A 12 22.28 16.84 -8.62
N ARG A 13 22.41 16.78 -7.29
CA ARG A 13 23.14 15.70 -6.60
C ARG A 13 22.44 14.35 -6.75
N LEU A 14 21.11 14.31 -6.63
CA LEU A 14 20.32 13.08 -6.80
C LEU A 14 20.42 12.57 -8.26
N ARG A 15 20.32 13.45 -9.26
CA ARG A 15 20.48 13.09 -10.69
C ARG A 15 21.87 12.53 -10.98
N ALA A 16 22.92 13.17 -10.47
CA ALA A 16 24.30 12.73 -10.65
C ALA A 16 24.55 11.31 -10.07
N ALA A 17 23.86 10.93 -9.01
CA ALA A 17 23.97 9.61 -8.38
C ALA A 17 23.22 8.48 -9.11
N ARG A 18 22.46 8.77 -10.18
CA ARG A 18 21.71 7.78 -10.98
C ARG A 18 20.88 6.83 -10.11
N LEU A 19 20.09 7.40 -9.25
CA LEU A 19 19.25 6.67 -8.29
C LEU A 19 18.02 6.07 -8.99
N HIS A 20 17.48 5.01 -8.39
CA HIS A 20 16.15 4.55 -8.72
C HIS A 20 15.10 5.35 -7.93
N TYR A 21 14.07 5.82 -8.63
CA TYR A 21 12.89 6.48 -8.06
C TYR A 21 11.69 5.51 -8.08
N GLY A 22 10.65 5.78 -7.32
CA GLY A 22 9.47 4.90 -7.21
C GLY A 22 9.11 4.52 -5.77
N HIS A 23 9.88 5.03 -4.81
CA HIS A 23 9.61 4.88 -3.38
C HIS A 23 8.93 6.14 -2.81
N GLY A 24 7.85 6.60 -3.48
CA GLY A 24 7.05 7.76 -3.08
C GLY A 24 7.28 9.02 -3.93
N ALA A 25 8.37 9.09 -4.71
CA ALA A 25 8.60 10.11 -5.72
C ALA A 25 8.99 9.45 -7.04
N GLY A 26 8.50 10.01 -8.17
CA GLY A 26 8.75 9.44 -9.50
C GLY A 26 10.01 9.98 -10.19
N ASN A 27 10.64 11.01 -9.64
CA ASN A 27 11.79 11.68 -10.24
C ASN A 27 12.65 12.41 -9.22
N ALA A 28 13.82 12.91 -9.66
CA ALA A 28 14.79 13.59 -8.79
C ALA A 28 14.27 14.91 -8.22
N HIS A 29 13.45 15.65 -8.97
CA HIS A 29 12.92 16.94 -8.53
C HIS A 29 11.96 16.77 -7.36
N ASP A 30 10.96 15.91 -7.52
CA ASP A 30 9.96 15.65 -6.48
C ASP A 30 10.62 15.05 -5.23
N GLU A 31 11.60 14.15 -5.42
CA GLU A 31 12.35 13.58 -4.30
C GLU A 31 13.20 14.62 -3.59
N ALA A 32 13.83 15.56 -4.32
CA ALA A 32 14.60 16.65 -3.74
C ALA A 32 13.71 17.62 -2.95
N ALA A 33 12.55 18.00 -3.51
CA ALA A 33 11.57 18.83 -2.84
C ALA A 33 11.07 18.17 -1.54
N TRP A 34 10.70 16.90 -1.62
CA TRP A 34 10.29 16.12 -0.44
C TRP A 34 11.37 16.06 0.62
N LEU A 35 12.62 15.69 0.23
CA LEU A 35 13.74 15.56 1.15
C LEU A 35 14.06 16.90 1.84
N VAL A 36 14.09 18.01 1.10
CA VAL A 36 14.39 19.33 1.64
C VAL A 36 13.27 19.81 2.54
N LEU A 37 12.04 19.89 2.02
CA LEU A 37 10.94 20.49 2.77
C LEU A 37 10.62 19.67 4.02
N ARG A 38 10.46 18.37 3.89
CA ARG A 38 10.13 17.53 5.04
C ARG A 38 11.34 17.28 5.96
N GLY A 39 12.56 17.30 5.41
CA GLY A 39 13.79 17.22 6.20
C GLY A 39 14.02 18.45 7.07
N LEU A 40 13.50 19.62 6.67
CA LEU A 40 13.45 20.86 7.46
C LEU A 40 12.18 20.99 8.31
N GLY A 41 11.24 20.01 8.25
CA GLY A 41 9.97 20.07 8.97
C GLY A 41 8.95 21.02 8.35
N LEU A 42 9.15 21.46 7.10
CA LEU A 42 8.28 22.39 6.39
C LEU A 42 7.16 21.66 5.64
N PRO A 43 6.01 22.32 5.39
CA PRO A 43 4.96 21.80 4.54
C PRO A 43 5.37 21.85 3.05
N PHE A 44 4.65 21.09 2.19
CA PHE A 44 4.97 21.06 0.76
C PHE A 44 4.64 22.36 0.01
N ASP A 45 3.77 23.19 0.56
CA ASP A 45 3.35 24.50 0.04
C ASP A 45 4.15 25.68 0.64
N ALA A 46 5.31 25.40 1.27
CA ALA A 46 6.20 26.44 1.80
C ALA A 46 6.68 27.39 0.69
N ASP A 47 6.84 28.67 1.01
CA ASP A 47 7.38 29.66 0.08
C ASP A 47 8.83 29.33 -0.29
N LEU A 48 9.06 28.95 -1.53
CA LEU A 48 10.37 28.55 -2.02
C LEU A 48 11.38 29.71 -2.11
N ASN A 49 10.93 30.98 -1.99
CA ASN A 49 11.80 32.15 -1.90
C ASN A 49 12.30 32.42 -0.48
N ALA A 50 11.70 31.76 0.53
CA ALA A 50 12.15 31.89 1.91
C ALA A 50 13.57 31.32 2.10
N GLU A 51 14.29 31.87 3.07
CA GLU A 51 15.62 31.36 3.43
C GLU A 51 15.57 29.93 4.00
N ALA A 52 16.46 29.09 3.51
CA ALA A 52 16.53 27.68 3.92
C ALA A 52 17.14 27.46 5.31
N GLY A 53 17.82 28.49 5.87
CA GLY A 53 18.58 28.35 7.11
C GLY A 53 19.81 27.43 6.97
N ASP A 54 20.06 26.59 8.00
CA ASP A 54 21.17 25.64 7.99
C ASP A 54 20.85 24.44 7.08
N ALA A 55 21.59 24.31 5.98
CA ALA A 55 21.48 23.21 5.05
C ALA A 55 22.20 21.92 5.50
N GLY A 56 23.00 21.96 6.56
CA GLY A 56 23.80 20.84 7.02
C GLY A 56 23.00 19.54 7.29
N PRO A 57 21.82 19.60 7.94
CA PRO A 57 20.96 18.43 8.10
C PRO A 57 20.54 17.81 6.76
N ILE A 58 20.19 18.65 5.78
CA ILE A 58 19.81 18.19 4.44
C ILE A 58 20.99 17.56 3.71
N ASP A 59 22.17 18.17 3.78
CA ASP A 59 23.37 17.61 3.14
C ASP A 59 23.71 16.21 3.66
N ARG A 60 23.53 15.95 4.96
CA ARG A 60 23.68 14.60 5.55
C ARG A 60 22.65 13.59 5.02
N LEU A 61 21.41 14.03 4.86
CA LEU A 61 20.36 13.16 4.29
C LEU A 61 20.65 12.85 2.82
N VAL A 62 21.04 13.86 2.04
CA VAL A 62 21.42 13.69 0.62
C VAL A 62 22.63 12.75 0.50
N GLU A 63 23.62 12.85 1.38
CA GLU A 63 24.77 11.95 1.38
C GLU A 63 24.34 10.49 1.61
N LYS A 64 23.51 10.21 2.61
CA LYS A 64 22.97 8.88 2.86
C LYS A 64 22.17 8.38 1.66
N ARG A 65 21.32 9.22 1.07
CA ARG A 65 20.53 8.87 -0.11
C ARG A 65 21.40 8.52 -1.31
N THR A 66 22.44 9.30 -1.58
CA THR A 66 23.28 9.14 -2.78
C THR A 66 24.32 8.03 -2.62
N ARG A 67 24.96 7.89 -1.47
CA ARG A 67 26.03 6.90 -1.24
C ARG A 67 25.48 5.55 -0.78
N GLU A 68 24.57 5.56 0.19
CA GLU A 68 24.01 4.35 0.75
C GLU A 68 22.77 3.89 -0.01
N ARG A 69 22.15 4.75 -0.84
CA ARG A 69 20.94 4.50 -1.62
C ARG A 69 19.69 4.24 -0.76
N ILE A 70 19.68 4.74 0.48
CA ILE A 70 18.53 4.62 1.37
C ILE A 70 17.36 5.44 0.79
N PRO A 71 16.16 4.85 0.59
CA PRO A 71 14.98 5.59 0.16
C PRO A 71 14.65 6.79 1.08
N VAL A 72 14.25 7.92 0.49
CA VAL A 72 13.93 9.15 1.23
C VAL A 72 12.85 8.91 2.29
N ALA A 73 11.85 8.07 2.00
CA ALA A 73 10.82 7.69 2.96
C ALA A 73 11.40 7.14 4.27
N TYR A 74 12.45 6.31 4.20
CA TYR A 74 13.09 5.77 5.41
C TYR A 74 14.04 6.75 6.07
N LEU A 75 14.66 7.67 5.31
CA LEU A 75 15.48 8.75 5.88
C LEU A 75 14.63 9.71 6.70
N LEU A 76 13.42 10.01 6.23
CA LEU A 76 12.48 10.93 6.89
C LEU A 76 11.54 10.21 7.88
N GLY A 77 11.44 8.86 7.82
CA GLY A 77 10.48 8.08 8.59
C GLY A 77 9.03 8.36 8.19
N GLU A 78 8.81 8.86 6.96
CA GLU A 78 7.51 9.28 6.46
C GLU A 78 7.34 8.89 4.99
N ALA A 79 6.14 8.46 4.63
CA ALA A 79 5.71 8.27 3.24
C ALA A 79 4.31 8.82 3.04
N TRP A 80 3.94 9.09 1.78
CA TRP A 80 2.65 9.67 1.43
C TRP A 80 1.90 8.76 0.47
N LEU A 81 0.61 8.55 0.74
CA LEU A 81 -0.29 7.83 -0.15
C LEU A 81 -1.67 8.49 -0.08
N ASP A 82 -2.24 8.82 -1.25
CA ASP A 82 -3.57 9.44 -1.37
C ASP A 82 -3.75 10.67 -0.45
N GLY A 83 -2.75 11.54 -0.39
CA GLY A 83 -2.75 12.78 0.40
C GLY A 83 -2.55 12.60 1.91
N LEU A 84 -2.35 11.37 2.39
CA LEU A 84 -2.11 11.10 3.81
C LEU A 84 -0.65 10.72 4.08
N ALA A 85 -0.12 11.25 5.19
CA ALA A 85 1.23 10.92 5.66
C ALA A 85 1.21 9.70 6.59
N PHE A 86 2.10 8.74 6.34
CA PHE A 86 2.27 7.52 7.13
C PHE A 86 3.68 7.43 7.67
N HIS A 87 3.81 7.03 8.93
CA HIS A 87 5.10 6.63 9.47
C HIS A 87 5.55 5.33 8.80
N VAL A 88 6.79 5.29 8.36
CA VAL A 88 7.43 4.11 7.77
C VAL A 88 8.85 3.93 8.28
N ASP A 89 9.29 2.68 8.37
CA ASP A 89 10.68 2.29 8.56
C ASP A 89 10.92 0.92 7.91
N ARG A 90 12.13 0.38 8.00
CA ARG A 90 12.55 -0.86 7.31
C ARG A 90 11.73 -2.12 7.67
N ARG A 91 10.73 -2.02 8.54
CA ARG A 91 9.83 -3.11 8.91
C ARG A 91 8.64 -3.26 7.97
N VAL A 92 8.38 -2.27 7.11
CA VAL A 92 7.27 -2.24 6.16
C VAL A 92 7.75 -1.76 4.81
N ILE A 93 7.05 -2.12 3.73
CA ILE A 93 7.27 -1.49 2.43
C ILE A 93 6.85 -0.02 2.50
N ILE A 94 7.44 0.80 1.64
CA ILE A 94 7.00 2.18 1.44
C ILE A 94 5.64 2.14 0.73
N PRO A 95 4.59 2.76 1.32
CA PRO A 95 3.24 2.75 0.77
C PRO A 95 3.19 3.19 -0.69
N ARG A 96 2.69 2.32 -1.54
CA ARG A 96 2.39 2.53 -2.94
C ARG A 96 1.29 1.54 -3.33
N SER A 97 0.18 2.00 -3.85
CA SER A 97 -0.95 1.15 -4.25
C SER A 97 -1.93 1.92 -5.12
N HIS A 98 -2.53 1.24 -6.07
CA HIS A 98 -3.64 1.75 -6.88
C HIS A 98 -5.02 1.52 -6.24
N ILE A 99 -5.10 0.69 -5.19
CA ILE A 99 -6.35 0.38 -4.48
C ILE A 99 -7.10 1.61 -3.98
N PRO A 100 -6.46 2.67 -3.42
CA PRO A 100 -7.19 3.85 -2.95
C PRO A 100 -8.05 4.53 -4.02
N PHE A 101 -7.61 4.54 -5.28
CA PHE A 101 -8.41 5.07 -6.40
C PHE A 101 -9.63 4.19 -6.66
N VAL A 102 -9.45 2.88 -6.63
CA VAL A 102 -10.54 1.92 -6.80
C VAL A 102 -11.58 2.04 -5.70
N LEU A 103 -11.16 2.21 -4.42
CA LEU A 103 -12.08 2.33 -3.29
C LEU A 103 -13.06 3.50 -3.43
N LYS A 104 -12.63 4.61 -4.07
CA LYS A 104 -13.45 5.81 -4.27
C LYS A 104 -14.57 5.59 -5.29
N GLU A 105 -14.37 4.66 -6.22
CA GLU A 105 -15.30 4.36 -7.32
C GLU A 105 -16.22 3.16 -7.02
N LEU A 106 -16.02 2.46 -5.89
CA LEU A 106 -16.84 1.30 -5.56
C LEU A 106 -18.27 1.70 -5.20
N PRO A 107 -19.31 1.19 -5.89
CA PRO A 107 -20.71 1.50 -5.61
C PRO A 107 -21.26 0.67 -4.43
N ILE A 108 -20.53 0.63 -3.31
CA ILE A 108 -20.89 -0.14 -2.11
C ILE A 108 -20.77 0.69 -0.83
N ALA A 109 -21.46 0.27 0.21
CA ALA A 109 -21.36 0.86 1.54
C ALA A 109 -21.00 -0.22 2.58
N PRO A 110 -19.75 -0.70 2.60
CA PRO A 110 -19.33 -1.79 3.45
C PRO A 110 -19.41 -1.38 4.94
N ARG A 111 -19.82 -2.31 5.79
CA ARG A 111 -19.79 -2.18 7.25
C ARG A 111 -18.59 -2.87 7.87
N ARG A 112 -18.14 -3.95 7.23
CA ARG A 112 -16.97 -4.72 7.67
C ARG A 112 -15.99 -4.85 6.53
N ILE A 113 -14.76 -4.37 6.76
CA ILE A 113 -13.67 -4.39 5.79
C ILE A 113 -12.51 -5.19 6.38
N LEU A 114 -11.83 -5.96 5.55
CA LEU A 114 -10.56 -6.62 5.87
C LEU A 114 -9.47 -6.06 4.97
N ASP A 115 -8.35 -5.64 5.55
CA ASP A 115 -7.11 -5.35 4.84
C ASP A 115 -6.10 -6.47 5.14
N LEU A 116 -5.79 -7.29 4.13
CA LEU A 116 -4.81 -8.38 4.21
C LEU A 116 -3.44 -7.91 3.75
N CYS A 117 -2.39 -8.37 4.43
CA CYS A 117 -1.02 -7.91 4.20
C CYS A 117 -0.89 -6.40 4.42
N THR A 118 -1.46 -5.93 5.54
CA THR A 118 -1.68 -4.50 5.82
C THR A 118 -0.39 -3.67 5.90
N GLY A 119 0.75 -4.28 6.19
CA GLY A 119 2.05 -3.62 6.26
C GLY A 119 2.04 -2.44 7.23
N SER A 120 2.18 -1.22 6.71
CA SER A 120 2.12 0.02 7.50
C SER A 120 0.71 0.41 7.95
N GLY A 121 -0.33 -0.33 7.56
CA GLY A 121 -1.74 -0.01 7.85
C GLY A 121 -2.34 1.04 6.91
N CYS A 122 -1.64 1.41 5.83
CA CYS A 122 -2.07 2.51 4.97
C CYS A 122 -3.41 2.22 4.29
N LEU A 123 -3.61 1.03 3.71
CA LEU A 123 -4.86 0.66 3.05
C LEU A 123 -6.02 0.56 4.06
N ALA A 124 -5.80 -0.03 5.24
CA ALA A 124 -6.80 -0.07 6.31
C ALA A 124 -7.27 1.33 6.71
N ILE A 125 -6.34 2.29 6.84
CA ILE A 125 -6.63 3.67 7.19
C ILE A 125 -7.39 4.38 6.08
N LEU A 126 -6.95 4.21 4.82
CA LEU A 126 -7.62 4.80 3.65
C LEU A 126 -9.02 4.22 3.47
N ALA A 127 -9.19 2.90 3.62
CA ALA A 127 -10.51 2.26 3.59
C ALA A 127 -11.42 2.77 4.72
N ALA A 128 -10.88 2.92 5.94
CA ALA A 128 -11.65 3.49 7.04
C ALA A 128 -12.10 4.93 6.77
N ARG A 129 -11.33 5.72 6.03
CA ARG A 129 -11.69 7.09 5.65
C ARG A 129 -12.67 7.12 4.49
N ALA A 130 -12.49 6.27 3.48
CA ALA A 130 -13.41 6.15 2.34
C ALA A 130 -14.82 5.69 2.80
N PHE A 131 -14.88 4.83 3.82
CA PHE A 131 -16.12 4.28 4.35
C PHE A 131 -16.30 4.61 5.86
N PRO A 132 -16.80 5.80 6.20
CA PRO A 132 -16.86 6.28 7.59
C PRO A 132 -17.65 5.39 8.54
N ALA A 133 -18.64 4.64 8.05
CA ALA A 133 -19.47 3.73 8.84
C ALA A 133 -18.84 2.33 9.05
N ALA A 134 -17.73 2.02 8.35
CA ALA A 134 -17.10 0.71 8.41
C ALA A 134 -16.21 0.53 9.64
N ARG A 135 -16.09 -0.71 10.11
CA ARG A 135 -14.99 -1.22 10.94
C ARG A 135 -14.03 -1.98 10.05
N VAL A 136 -12.74 -1.82 10.30
CA VAL A 136 -11.68 -2.42 9.50
C VAL A 136 -10.85 -3.35 10.37
N ASP A 137 -10.71 -4.59 9.95
CA ASP A 137 -9.70 -5.51 10.45
C ASP A 137 -8.48 -5.41 9.53
N ALA A 138 -7.30 -5.22 10.10
CA ALA A 138 -6.04 -5.08 9.38
C ALA A 138 -5.10 -6.20 9.81
N ALA A 139 -4.89 -7.16 8.92
CA ALA A 139 -4.15 -8.38 9.20
C ALA A 139 -2.78 -8.41 8.52
N ASP A 140 -1.77 -8.85 9.26
CA ASP A 140 -0.41 -9.08 8.74
C ASP A 140 0.26 -10.23 9.47
N LEU A 141 1.11 -10.98 8.78
CA LEU A 141 1.94 -12.02 9.37
C LEU A 141 3.03 -11.43 10.28
N SER A 142 3.56 -10.26 9.91
CA SER A 142 4.68 -9.59 10.54
C SER A 142 4.25 -8.77 11.76
N ALA A 143 4.53 -9.24 12.96
CA ALA A 143 4.33 -8.46 14.19
C ALA A 143 5.11 -7.12 14.18
N PRO A 144 6.36 -7.02 13.64
CA PRO A 144 7.04 -5.74 13.44
C PRO A 144 6.28 -4.77 12.51
N ALA A 145 5.63 -5.26 11.43
CA ALA A 145 4.82 -4.44 10.56
C ALA A 145 3.57 -3.91 11.30
N LEU A 146 2.89 -4.75 12.05
CA LEU A 146 1.74 -4.34 12.88
C LEU A 146 2.11 -3.29 13.93
N ALA A 147 3.34 -3.30 14.44
CA ALA A 147 3.81 -2.25 15.35
C ALA A 147 3.95 -0.88 14.62
N VAL A 148 4.29 -0.87 13.33
CA VAL A 148 4.27 0.34 12.48
C VAL A 148 2.83 0.75 12.19
N ALA A 149 1.98 -0.19 11.78
CA ALA A 149 0.55 0.05 11.54
C ALA A 149 -0.14 0.67 12.77
N LYS A 150 0.18 0.19 13.99
CA LYS A 150 -0.35 0.77 15.23
C LYS A 150 -0.02 2.26 15.38
N LYS A 151 1.22 2.68 15.06
CA LYS A 151 1.60 4.10 15.09
C LYS A 151 0.74 4.92 14.12
N ASN A 152 0.53 4.39 12.90
CA ASN A 152 -0.27 5.06 11.88
C ASN A 152 -1.76 5.13 12.27
N VAL A 153 -2.33 4.04 12.76
CA VAL A 153 -3.73 4.01 13.26
C VAL A 153 -3.94 5.05 14.36
N LEU A 154 -2.99 5.19 15.29
CA LEU A 154 -3.04 6.21 16.35
C LEU A 154 -2.88 7.63 15.78
N ARG A 155 -1.90 7.86 14.89
CA ARG A 155 -1.66 9.14 14.20
C ARG A 155 -2.93 9.64 13.51
N HIS A 156 -3.67 8.74 12.85
CA HIS A 156 -4.89 9.05 12.12
C HIS A 156 -6.16 9.00 12.98
N ARG A 157 -6.05 8.76 14.32
CA ARG A 157 -7.16 8.71 15.29
C ARG A 157 -8.21 7.64 14.96
N LEU A 158 -7.78 6.50 14.41
CA LEU A 158 -8.67 5.42 13.97
C LEU A 158 -8.65 4.19 14.90
N ALA A 159 -8.07 4.28 16.10
CA ALA A 159 -7.93 3.14 17.04
C ALA A 159 -9.26 2.47 17.43
N ARG A 160 -10.40 3.18 17.37
CA ARG A 160 -11.74 2.63 17.65
C ARG A 160 -12.37 1.91 16.44
N ARG A 161 -11.79 2.08 15.25
CA ARG A 161 -12.36 1.59 13.98
C ARG A 161 -11.45 0.61 13.24
N VAL A 162 -10.15 0.64 13.49
CA VAL A 162 -9.16 -0.26 12.87
C VAL A 162 -8.60 -1.19 13.94
N ARG A 163 -8.86 -2.49 13.81
CA ARG A 163 -8.34 -3.56 14.67
C ARG A 163 -7.16 -4.23 13.98
N LEU A 164 -6.00 -4.28 14.63
CA LEU A 164 -4.80 -4.94 14.11
C LEU A 164 -4.77 -6.41 14.55
N ILE A 165 -4.51 -7.32 13.62
CA ILE A 165 -4.56 -8.76 13.84
C ILE A 165 -3.30 -9.39 13.27
N ARG A 166 -2.59 -10.18 14.08
CA ARG A 166 -1.51 -11.03 13.56
C ARG A 166 -2.11 -12.30 12.95
N SER A 167 -1.91 -12.50 11.64
CA SER A 167 -2.46 -13.64 10.92
C SER A 167 -1.61 -13.97 9.69
N ASP A 168 -1.44 -15.25 9.37
CA ASP A 168 -1.09 -15.68 8.03
C ASP A 168 -2.38 -15.70 7.21
N LEU A 169 -2.56 -14.67 6.38
CA LEU A 169 -3.79 -14.40 5.64
C LEU A 169 -5.03 -14.53 6.56
N PHE A 170 -5.87 -15.55 6.34
CA PHE A 170 -7.14 -15.75 7.03
C PHE A 170 -7.08 -16.63 8.29
N ASP A 171 -5.93 -17.20 8.65
CA ASP A 171 -5.82 -18.24 9.69
C ASP A 171 -6.39 -17.83 11.06
N SER A 172 -6.18 -16.57 11.47
CA SER A 172 -6.71 -16.02 12.72
C SER A 172 -8.09 -15.36 12.55
N LEU A 173 -8.72 -15.49 11.37
CA LEU A 173 -9.99 -14.84 11.01
C LEU A 173 -11.12 -15.85 10.77
N ARG A 174 -11.02 -17.06 11.31
CA ARG A 174 -12.01 -18.13 11.13
C ARG A 174 -13.41 -17.67 11.58
N GLY A 175 -14.40 -17.86 10.72
CA GLY A 175 -15.79 -17.44 10.98
C GLY A 175 -16.09 -15.97 10.77
N GLU A 176 -15.08 -15.14 10.58
CA GLU A 176 -15.27 -13.72 10.28
C GLU A 176 -15.72 -13.53 8.82
N LYS A 177 -16.65 -12.59 8.62
CA LYS A 177 -17.22 -12.24 7.31
C LYS A 177 -17.08 -10.74 7.06
N TYR A 178 -16.83 -10.39 5.81
CA TYR A 178 -16.56 -9.02 5.37
C TYR A 178 -17.38 -8.65 4.13
N ASP A 179 -17.74 -7.38 4.03
CA ASP A 179 -18.39 -6.83 2.84
C ASP A 179 -17.36 -6.45 1.77
N LEU A 180 -16.14 -6.15 2.22
CA LEU A 180 -15.02 -5.81 1.38
C LEU A 180 -13.73 -6.40 1.95
N ILE A 181 -12.97 -7.09 1.13
CA ILE A 181 -11.60 -7.49 1.42
C ILE A 181 -10.70 -6.71 0.47
N VAL A 182 -9.69 -6.02 0.99
CA VAL A 182 -8.64 -5.38 0.21
C VAL A 182 -7.32 -6.05 0.50
N SER A 183 -6.43 -6.13 -0.48
CA SER A 183 -5.08 -6.64 -0.27
C SER A 183 -4.11 -6.11 -1.33
N ASN A 184 -2.95 -5.64 -0.87
CA ASN A 184 -1.76 -5.49 -1.71
C ASN A 184 -0.70 -6.49 -1.22
N PRO A 185 -0.81 -7.76 -1.60
CA PRO A 185 0.09 -8.81 -1.13
C PRO A 185 1.43 -8.74 -1.86
N PRO A 186 2.49 -9.38 -1.35
CA PRO A 186 3.72 -9.59 -2.10
C PRO A 186 3.46 -10.28 -3.45
N TYR A 187 3.91 -9.65 -4.54
CA TYR A 187 3.70 -10.15 -5.91
C TYR A 187 4.98 -10.12 -6.78
N VAL A 188 6.13 -9.73 -6.23
CA VAL A 188 7.38 -9.72 -6.99
C VAL A 188 7.86 -11.15 -7.22
N THR A 189 8.09 -11.52 -8.49
CA THR A 189 8.54 -12.87 -8.83
C THR A 189 9.95 -13.13 -8.31
N THR A 190 10.29 -14.41 -8.04
CA THR A 190 11.64 -14.81 -7.63
C THR A 190 12.72 -14.35 -8.62
N ALA A 191 12.41 -14.32 -9.92
CA ALA A 191 13.33 -13.83 -10.95
C ALA A 191 13.53 -12.31 -10.82
N SER A 192 12.44 -11.54 -10.70
CA SER A 192 12.49 -10.09 -10.56
C SER A 192 13.17 -9.64 -9.27
N MET A 193 13.03 -10.39 -8.16
CA MET A 193 13.71 -10.09 -6.89
C MET A 193 15.24 -9.96 -7.06
N ARG A 194 15.84 -10.70 -8.00
CA ARG A 194 17.29 -10.68 -8.25
C ARG A 194 17.75 -9.43 -9.02
N SER A 195 16.85 -8.80 -9.76
CA SER A 195 17.12 -7.63 -10.61
C SER A 195 16.56 -6.32 -10.04
N LEU A 196 15.98 -6.36 -8.84
CA LEU A 196 15.50 -5.14 -8.20
C LEU A 196 16.64 -4.14 -7.98
N PRO A 197 16.38 -2.84 -8.20
CA PRO A 197 17.31 -1.77 -7.87
C PRO A 197 17.81 -1.85 -6.42
N PRO A 198 19.03 -1.36 -6.16
CA PRO A 198 19.64 -1.44 -4.82
C PRO A 198 18.79 -0.85 -3.68
N GLU A 199 17.94 0.13 -3.98
CA GLU A 199 17.03 0.78 -3.04
C GLU A 199 16.04 -0.22 -2.40
N TYR A 200 15.60 -1.24 -3.13
CA TYR A 200 14.68 -2.26 -2.63
C TYR A 200 15.27 -3.16 -1.54
N ARG A 201 16.61 -3.18 -1.37
CA ARG A 201 17.28 -3.91 -0.27
C ARG A 201 16.90 -3.41 1.12
N TYR A 202 16.37 -2.19 1.20
CA TYR A 202 15.91 -1.59 2.45
C TYR A 202 14.48 -2.00 2.82
N GLU A 203 13.72 -2.50 1.87
CA GLU A 203 12.38 -3.03 2.12
C GLU A 203 12.42 -4.49 2.60
N PRO A 204 11.50 -4.91 3.48
CA PRO A 204 11.49 -6.29 3.94
C PRO A 204 11.18 -7.26 2.80
N GLY A 205 12.06 -8.23 2.55
CA GLY A 205 11.89 -9.20 1.47
C GLY A 205 10.56 -9.98 1.55
N LEU A 206 10.08 -10.25 2.77
CA LEU A 206 8.78 -10.89 3.00
C LEU A 206 7.61 -10.10 2.39
N ALA A 207 7.72 -8.77 2.34
CA ALA A 207 6.67 -7.90 1.82
C ALA A 207 6.76 -7.68 0.29
N LEU A 208 7.77 -8.26 -0.37
CA LEU A 208 7.98 -8.17 -1.81
C LEU A 208 7.78 -9.52 -2.50
N ALA A 209 8.29 -10.61 -1.91
CA ALA A 209 8.42 -11.92 -2.56
C ALA A 209 7.06 -12.61 -2.76
N GLY A 210 6.60 -12.68 -4.02
CA GLY A 210 5.35 -13.33 -4.44
C GLY A 210 5.52 -14.76 -4.98
N GLY A 211 6.70 -15.38 -4.80
CA GLY A 211 6.97 -16.72 -5.30
C GLY A 211 7.46 -16.75 -6.74
N LYS A 212 7.37 -17.92 -7.39
CA LYS A 212 7.93 -18.15 -8.73
C LYS A 212 7.31 -17.25 -9.80
N ASP A 213 6.00 -17.10 -9.75
CA ASP A 213 5.18 -16.36 -10.74
C ASP A 213 4.53 -15.09 -10.19
N GLY A 214 4.79 -14.75 -8.92
CA GLY A 214 4.18 -13.61 -8.24
C GLY A 214 2.77 -13.86 -7.73
N LEU A 215 2.22 -15.07 -7.87
CA LEU A 215 0.82 -15.39 -7.55
C LEU A 215 0.65 -16.24 -6.29
N GLU A 216 1.71 -16.59 -5.57
CA GLU A 216 1.64 -17.52 -4.45
C GLU A 216 0.61 -17.07 -3.39
N LEU A 217 0.73 -15.84 -2.89
CA LEU A 217 -0.22 -15.32 -1.91
C LEU A 217 -1.56 -14.92 -2.53
N VAL A 218 -1.54 -14.36 -3.74
CA VAL A 218 -2.77 -14.01 -4.48
C VAL A 218 -3.65 -15.23 -4.67
N SER A 219 -3.07 -16.38 -5.04
CA SER A 219 -3.81 -17.63 -5.21
C SER A 219 -4.45 -18.13 -3.90
N ARG A 220 -3.71 -18.03 -2.78
CA ARG A 220 -4.26 -18.36 -1.45
C ARG A 220 -5.40 -17.43 -1.06
N ILE A 221 -5.27 -16.12 -1.36
CA ILE A 221 -6.31 -15.12 -1.10
C ILE A 221 -7.56 -15.43 -1.93
N ILE A 222 -7.43 -15.65 -3.23
CA ILE A 222 -8.56 -15.97 -4.13
C ILE A 222 -9.30 -17.24 -3.66
N ALA A 223 -8.57 -18.27 -3.27
CA ALA A 223 -9.15 -19.53 -2.82
C ALA A 223 -9.93 -19.39 -1.51
N ALA A 224 -9.44 -18.58 -0.57
CA ALA A 224 -10.03 -18.43 0.76
C ALA A 224 -11.09 -17.32 0.85
N ALA A 225 -10.99 -16.26 0.04
CA ALA A 225 -11.87 -15.08 0.11
C ALA A 225 -13.37 -15.42 0.07
N PRO A 226 -13.88 -16.38 -0.75
CA PRO A 226 -15.31 -16.72 -0.74
C PRO A 226 -15.84 -17.18 0.62
N ALA A 227 -15.00 -17.86 1.41
CA ALA A 227 -15.36 -18.28 2.76
C ALA A 227 -15.43 -17.12 3.76
N HIS A 228 -14.85 -15.96 3.44
CA HIS A 228 -14.78 -14.78 4.27
C HIS A 228 -15.55 -13.57 3.74
N LEU A 229 -16.19 -13.70 2.58
CA LEU A 229 -17.05 -12.64 2.04
C LEU A 229 -18.52 -12.88 2.42
N ASN A 230 -19.22 -11.78 2.72
CA ASN A 230 -20.66 -11.75 2.77
C ASN A 230 -21.25 -11.93 1.36
N PRO A 231 -22.53 -12.36 1.21
CA PRO A 231 -23.19 -12.37 -0.09
C PRO A 231 -23.17 -10.99 -0.76
N GLY A 232 -22.61 -10.91 -1.97
CA GLY A 232 -22.39 -9.65 -2.69
C GLY A 232 -21.16 -8.86 -2.23
N GLY A 233 -20.36 -9.40 -1.33
CA GLY A 233 -19.08 -8.81 -0.93
C GLY A 233 -18.03 -8.87 -2.03
N LEU A 234 -17.01 -8.02 -1.94
CA LEU A 234 -15.97 -7.84 -2.94
C LEU A 234 -14.58 -8.12 -2.37
N LEU A 235 -13.75 -8.78 -3.18
CA LEU A 235 -12.30 -8.79 -3.02
C LEU A 235 -11.69 -7.80 -4.03
N VAL A 236 -10.91 -6.84 -3.55
CA VAL A 236 -10.09 -5.91 -4.34
C VAL A 236 -8.63 -6.21 -4.06
N CYS A 237 -7.89 -6.66 -5.06
CA CYS A 237 -6.53 -7.14 -4.86
C CYS A 237 -5.58 -6.60 -5.92
N GLU A 238 -4.43 -6.13 -5.49
CA GLU A 238 -3.34 -5.67 -6.35
C GLU A 238 -2.40 -6.83 -6.68
N VAL A 239 -1.90 -6.86 -7.92
CA VAL A 239 -1.03 -7.91 -8.45
C VAL A 239 0.16 -7.36 -9.22
N GLY A 240 0.34 -6.03 -9.26
CA GLY A 240 1.36 -5.37 -10.07
C GLY A 240 1.31 -5.85 -11.53
N ASP A 241 2.46 -6.23 -12.10
CA ASP A 241 2.56 -6.75 -13.47
C ASP A 241 1.97 -8.15 -13.66
N GLY A 242 1.35 -8.74 -12.62
CA GLY A 242 0.88 -10.13 -12.59
C GLY A 242 -0.41 -10.42 -13.37
N ARG A 243 -1.09 -9.42 -13.95
CA ARG A 243 -2.40 -9.59 -14.63
C ARG A 243 -2.42 -10.74 -15.63
N LYS A 244 -1.50 -10.76 -16.59
CA LYS A 244 -1.44 -11.83 -17.63
C LYS A 244 -1.19 -13.22 -17.04
N ALA A 245 -0.42 -13.30 -15.96
CA ALA A 245 -0.18 -14.56 -15.26
C ALA A 245 -1.45 -15.03 -14.54
N LEU A 246 -2.16 -14.11 -13.88
CA LEU A 246 -3.39 -14.39 -13.17
C LEU A 246 -4.51 -14.85 -14.13
N GLU A 247 -4.72 -14.17 -15.26
CA GLU A 247 -5.72 -14.53 -16.26
C GLU A 247 -5.46 -15.91 -16.86
N ARG A 248 -4.18 -16.27 -17.07
CA ARG A 248 -3.80 -17.63 -17.51
C ARG A 248 -4.03 -18.68 -16.44
N ALA A 249 -3.75 -18.37 -15.17
CA ALA A 249 -3.94 -19.31 -14.07
C ALA A 249 -5.43 -19.53 -13.74
N TYR A 250 -6.27 -18.51 -13.95
CA TYR A 250 -7.69 -18.50 -13.59
C TYR A 250 -8.59 -18.05 -14.76
N PRO A 251 -8.59 -18.74 -15.93
CA PRO A 251 -9.28 -18.28 -17.13
C PRO A 251 -10.81 -18.24 -17.03
N ARG A 252 -11.38 -18.86 -15.99
CA ARG A 252 -12.84 -18.89 -15.76
C ARG A 252 -13.28 -17.99 -14.60
N LEU A 253 -12.35 -17.32 -13.93
CA LEU A 253 -12.69 -16.46 -12.82
C LEU A 253 -13.22 -15.11 -13.37
N PRO A 254 -14.41 -14.64 -12.95
CA PRO A 254 -15.00 -13.40 -13.45
C PRO A 254 -14.32 -12.19 -12.81
N LEU A 255 -13.07 -11.91 -13.21
CA LEU A 255 -12.29 -10.78 -12.72
C LEU A 255 -12.67 -9.50 -13.46
N ALA A 256 -13.03 -8.44 -12.74
CA ALA A 256 -13.11 -7.10 -13.26
C ALA A 256 -11.78 -6.38 -13.01
N TRP A 257 -11.30 -5.61 -13.98
CA TRP A 257 -10.03 -4.89 -13.92
C TRP A 257 -10.25 -3.38 -13.98
N PRO A 258 -10.39 -2.70 -12.82
CA PRO A 258 -10.49 -1.23 -12.78
C PRO A 258 -9.16 -0.54 -13.15
N SER A 259 -8.02 -1.24 -13.04
CA SER A 259 -6.71 -0.82 -13.53
C SER A 259 -5.91 -2.02 -14.02
N GLU A 260 -4.74 -1.78 -14.64
CA GLU A 260 -3.85 -2.87 -15.09
C GLU A 260 -3.32 -3.73 -13.92
N GLU A 261 -3.25 -3.18 -12.71
CA GLU A 261 -2.60 -3.80 -11.55
C GLU A 261 -3.59 -4.29 -10.49
N VAL A 262 -4.88 -3.90 -10.56
CA VAL A 262 -5.88 -4.22 -9.52
C VAL A 262 -7.05 -4.96 -10.14
N PHE A 263 -7.42 -6.09 -9.55
CA PHE A 263 -8.65 -6.80 -9.90
C PHE A 263 -9.70 -6.74 -8.79
N ILE A 264 -10.96 -6.92 -9.21
CA ILE A 264 -12.11 -7.11 -8.34
C ILE A 264 -12.71 -8.48 -8.62
N LEU A 265 -12.94 -9.24 -7.55
CA LEU A 265 -13.70 -10.49 -7.57
C LEU A 265 -14.92 -10.36 -6.66
N SER A 266 -16.12 -10.57 -7.20
CA SER A 266 -17.36 -10.55 -6.41
C SER A 266 -17.69 -11.95 -5.90
N SER A 267 -18.11 -12.04 -4.62
CA SER A 267 -18.79 -13.25 -4.15
C SER A 267 -20.11 -13.40 -4.90
N ALA A 268 -20.41 -14.60 -5.42
CA ALA A 268 -21.69 -14.85 -6.06
C ALA A 268 -22.84 -14.42 -5.14
N ARG A 269 -23.76 -13.59 -5.63
CA ARG A 269 -25.01 -13.35 -4.93
C ARG A 269 -25.69 -14.71 -4.78
N SER A 270 -25.98 -15.14 -3.57
CA SER A 270 -26.86 -16.27 -3.32
C SER A 270 -28.21 -15.95 -4.00
N SER A 271 -28.39 -16.45 -5.21
CA SER A 271 -29.68 -16.42 -5.87
C SER A 271 -30.56 -17.41 -5.11
N ARG A 272 -31.20 -16.95 -4.03
CA ARG A 272 -32.44 -17.55 -3.58
C ARG A 272 -33.43 -17.26 -4.70
N LEU A 273 -33.53 -18.18 -5.66
CA LEU A 273 -34.69 -18.35 -6.49
C LEU A 273 -35.87 -18.52 -5.54
N SER A 274 -36.64 -17.46 -5.35
CA SER A 274 -38.00 -17.57 -4.86
C SER A 274 -38.75 -18.47 -5.89
N ARG A 275 -38.90 -19.72 -5.53
CA ARG A 275 -39.90 -20.56 -6.21
C ARG A 275 -41.25 -19.87 -5.96
N ASN A 276 -41.71 -19.10 -6.93
CA ASN A 276 -43.09 -18.72 -7.04
C ASN A 276 -43.88 -20.00 -7.19
N SER A 277 -44.49 -20.43 -6.11
CA SER A 277 -45.65 -21.32 -6.13
C SER A 277 -46.80 -20.55 -6.79
N ARG A 278 -46.90 -20.63 -8.10
CA ARG A 278 -48.17 -20.46 -8.80
C ARG A 278 -48.56 -21.86 -9.28
N ASP A 279 -49.41 -22.50 -8.49
CA ASP A 279 -50.41 -23.45 -8.94
C ASP A 279 -51.40 -23.63 -7.79
N ARG A 280 -52.49 -22.85 -7.84
CA ARG A 280 -53.89 -23.30 -7.72
C ARG A 280 -54.82 -22.10 -7.89
#